data_4fe233dafd979323316bab8012861f46
#
_entry.id   4fe233dafd979323316bab8012861f46
#
_cell.length_a   1.000
_cell.length_b   1.000
_cell.length_c   1.000
_cell.angle_alpha   90.00
_cell.angle_beta   90.00
_cell.angle_gamma   90.00
#
_symmetry.space_group_name_H-M   'P 1'
#
loop_
_entity.id
_entity.type
_entity.pdbx_description
1 polymer ?
#
loop_
_entity_poly.entity_id
_entity_poly.type
_entity_poly.pdbx_seq_one_letter_code
_entity_poly.pdbx_strand_id
1 'polypeptide(L)'
;MESCPVELDGLCHRYGGADEAWTLKDINLQLQTGELVGLLGPSGCGKTTLLRLIAGFEHPSQGVVRLHGNDVASSRLNLAPERRGVGMVFQDYALFPHLNAWENTCFGLRRGQDTSRASWLLELLGLTDLKERYPHELSGGQRQRLALARALAPAPSVLLLDEPFSNLDVEVRLRLRSELPGVLSACGASGLLVTHDPEEALAICGRVAILRDGHLHQCATPRELVEVPATPFVGRFVLQRNVLPVWRDRSNALLRCLLGDLEIPEGQGSMKLPEDATVLIDPALIDLEPDSAGDACVMGREFLGRSWLYRIQIGDQQLRLIRPLVEDHQRGLRCRLSLQQNSEVLLHPQCLSLQVLS
;
A
#
# COMPACT_ATOMS: atom_id res chain seq x y z
N MET A 1 14.65 -7.96 25.16
CA MET A 1 13.68 -8.19 24.07
C MET A 1 13.01 -6.85 23.82
N GLU A 2 13.25 -6.24 22.67
CA GLU A 2 12.56 -5.01 22.30
C GLU A 2 11.06 -5.33 22.20
N SER A 3 10.24 -4.61 22.95
CA SER A 3 8.80 -4.84 22.94
C SER A 3 8.21 -4.35 21.62
N CYS A 4 7.59 -5.26 20.88
CA CYS A 4 6.86 -4.93 19.65
C CYS A 4 5.68 -3.98 19.99
N PRO A 5 5.62 -2.75 19.43
CA PRO A 5 4.53 -1.82 19.73
C PRO A 5 3.15 -2.33 19.36
N VAL A 6 3.01 -3.06 18.24
CA VAL A 6 1.78 -3.71 17.80
C VAL A 6 2.07 -5.12 17.33
N GLU A 7 1.31 -6.09 17.83
CA GLU A 7 1.32 -7.47 17.37
C GLU A 7 -0.12 -7.94 17.15
N LEU A 8 -0.37 -8.49 15.98
CA LEU A 8 -1.62 -9.15 15.61
C LEU A 8 -1.34 -10.63 15.42
N ASP A 9 -2.09 -11.47 16.13
CA ASP A 9 -1.89 -12.91 16.16
C ASP A 9 -3.20 -13.63 15.82
N GLY A 10 -3.26 -14.23 14.62
CA GLY A 10 -4.41 -14.95 14.09
C GLY A 10 -5.70 -14.11 14.05
N LEU A 11 -5.59 -12.79 13.81
CA LEU A 11 -6.70 -11.87 13.93
C LEU A 11 -7.73 -12.08 12.83
N CYS A 12 -8.98 -12.39 13.24
CA CYS A 12 -10.13 -12.50 12.35
C CYS A 12 -11.24 -11.55 12.79
N HIS A 13 -11.93 -10.97 11.81
CA HIS A 13 -13.08 -10.12 12.05
C HIS A 13 -14.13 -10.25 10.96
N ARG A 14 -15.40 -10.18 11.35
CA ARG A 14 -16.55 -10.04 10.47
C ARG A 14 -17.60 -9.14 11.11
N TYR A 15 -18.31 -8.41 10.29
CA TYR A 15 -19.47 -7.66 10.70
C TYR A 15 -20.68 -8.61 10.67
N GLY A 16 -21.50 -8.59 11.73
CA GLY A 16 -22.71 -9.41 11.80
C GLY A 16 -22.52 -10.80 12.41
N GLY A 17 -23.38 -11.75 12.04
CA GLY A 17 -23.47 -13.08 12.64
C GLY A 17 -22.45 -14.11 12.14
N ALA A 18 -22.60 -15.34 12.65
CA ALA A 18 -21.67 -16.44 12.34
C ALA A 18 -21.66 -16.84 10.86
N ASP A 19 -22.73 -16.56 10.11
CA ASP A 19 -22.89 -16.91 8.69
C ASP A 19 -22.34 -15.82 7.74
N GLU A 20 -21.93 -14.66 8.27
CA GLU A 20 -21.39 -13.58 7.45
C GLU A 20 -19.94 -13.85 7.02
N ALA A 21 -19.59 -13.34 5.82
CA ALA A 21 -18.25 -13.47 5.28
C ALA A 21 -17.20 -12.75 6.15
N TRP A 22 -16.02 -13.32 6.21
CA TRP A 22 -14.89 -12.69 6.91
C TRP A 22 -14.44 -11.42 6.21
N THR A 23 -14.42 -10.32 6.93
CA THR A 23 -13.79 -9.07 6.50
C THR A 23 -12.27 -9.14 6.62
N LEU A 24 -11.78 -9.80 7.69
CA LEU A 24 -10.36 -10.11 7.92
C LEU A 24 -10.26 -11.55 8.38
N LYS A 25 -9.24 -12.26 7.90
CA LYS A 25 -9.04 -13.66 8.21
C LYS A 25 -7.57 -13.98 8.40
N ASP A 26 -7.24 -14.48 9.57
CA ASP A 26 -5.91 -14.94 9.97
C ASP A 26 -4.81 -13.90 9.71
N ILE A 27 -5.03 -12.66 10.16
CA ILE A 27 -4.05 -11.58 10.01
C ILE A 27 -2.98 -11.71 11.10
N ASN A 28 -1.73 -11.88 10.64
CA ASN A 28 -0.54 -11.93 11.45
C ASN A 28 0.38 -10.78 11.03
N LEU A 29 0.58 -9.79 11.91
CA LEU A 29 1.37 -8.60 11.61
C LEU A 29 2.06 -8.09 12.86
N GLN A 30 3.33 -7.71 12.73
CA GLN A 30 4.09 -7.06 13.79
C GLN A 30 4.64 -5.72 13.31
N LEU A 31 4.51 -4.69 14.14
CA LEU A 31 5.10 -3.37 13.95
C LEU A 31 6.29 -3.24 14.90
N GLN A 32 7.45 -2.87 14.39
CA GLN A 32 8.64 -2.65 15.20
C GLN A 32 8.71 -1.22 15.76
N THR A 33 9.49 -1.02 16.81
CA THR A 33 9.68 0.30 17.41
C THR A 33 10.34 1.27 16.43
N GLY A 34 9.73 2.45 16.25
CA GLY A 34 10.20 3.49 15.32
C GLY A 34 9.93 3.19 13.85
N GLU A 35 9.25 2.08 13.54
CA GLU A 35 8.92 1.69 12.18
C GLU A 35 7.64 2.38 11.67
N LEU A 36 7.63 2.72 10.39
CA LEU A 36 6.42 3.08 9.64
C LEU A 36 6.08 1.93 8.68
N VAL A 37 4.97 1.23 8.93
CA VAL A 37 4.44 0.17 8.07
C VAL A 37 3.28 0.70 7.25
N GLY A 38 3.31 0.49 5.92
CA GLY A 38 2.20 0.77 5.03
C GLY A 38 1.22 -0.41 4.97
N LEU A 39 -0.06 -0.18 5.11
CA LEU A 39 -1.12 -1.16 4.85
C LEU A 39 -1.79 -0.81 3.53
N LEU A 40 -1.49 -1.59 2.50
CA LEU A 40 -1.87 -1.32 1.12
C LEU A 40 -2.83 -2.41 0.61
N GLY A 41 -3.80 -2.04 -0.22
CA GLY A 41 -4.75 -2.97 -0.82
C GLY A 41 -5.93 -2.28 -1.48
N PRO A 42 -6.74 -3.00 -2.27
CA PRO A 42 -7.92 -2.45 -2.93
C PRO A 42 -8.95 -1.90 -1.92
N SER A 43 -9.88 -1.08 -2.41
CA SER A 43 -11.01 -0.63 -1.60
C SER A 43 -11.84 -1.83 -1.10
N GLY A 44 -12.27 -1.79 0.15
CA GLY A 44 -13.08 -2.84 0.75
C GLY A 44 -12.33 -4.08 1.23
N CYS A 45 -10.99 -4.17 1.10
CA CYS A 45 -10.23 -5.35 1.53
C CYS A 45 -10.01 -5.46 3.06
N GLY A 46 -10.48 -4.49 3.88
CA GLY A 46 -10.42 -4.56 5.34
C GLY A 46 -9.39 -3.66 6.02
N LYS A 47 -8.68 -2.78 5.31
CA LYS A 47 -7.63 -1.90 5.88
C LYS A 47 -8.12 -1.03 7.04
N THR A 48 -9.17 -0.25 6.83
CA THR A 48 -9.77 0.60 7.88
C THR A 48 -10.32 -0.24 9.02
N THR A 49 -10.86 -1.43 8.75
CA THR A 49 -11.31 -2.36 9.78
C THR A 49 -10.15 -2.82 10.66
N LEU A 50 -8.99 -3.12 10.04
CA LEU A 50 -7.80 -3.51 10.79
C LEU A 50 -7.32 -2.36 11.71
N LEU A 51 -7.28 -1.12 11.20
CA LEU A 51 -6.97 0.04 12.05
C LEU A 51 -7.94 0.17 13.21
N ARG A 52 -9.25 0.04 12.96
CA ARG A 52 -10.29 0.15 14.01
C ARG A 52 -10.16 -0.92 15.07
N LEU A 53 -9.77 -2.15 14.69
CA LEU A 53 -9.49 -3.23 15.65
C LEU A 53 -8.29 -2.89 16.55
N ILE A 54 -7.21 -2.33 15.98
CA ILE A 54 -6.03 -1.91 16.76
C ILE A 54 -6.39 -0.72 17.65
N ALA A 55 -7.14 0.25 17.14
CA ALA A 55 -7.56 1.43 17.88
C ALA A 55 -8.61 1.13 18.98
N GLY A 56 -9.36 0.02 18.87
CA GLY A 56 -10.39 -0.38 19.83
C GLY A 56 -11.81 0.07 19.49
N PHE A 57 -12.04 0.55 18.29
CA PHE A 57 -13.38 0.88 17.79
C PHE A 57 -14.17 -0.35 17.33
N GLU A 58 -13.45 -1.45 17.05
CA GLU A 58 -14.05 -2.74 16.68
C GLU A 58 -13.53 -3.85 17.61
N HIS A 59 -14.30 -4.94 17.70
CA HIS A 59 -13.99 -6.09 18.53
C HIS A 59 -13.59 -7.27 17.64
N PRO A 60 -12.43 -7.93 17.85
CA PRO A 60 -12.03 -9.07 17.05
C PRO A 60 -12.94 -10.27 17.30
N SER A 61 -13.33 -10.96 16.23
CA SER A 61 -14.11 -12.20 16.30
C SER A 61 -13.24 -13.36 16.78
N GLN A 62 -11.94 -13.39 16.38
CA GLN A 62 -10.94 -14.39 16.79
C GLN A 62 -9.56 -13.73 16.78
N GLY A 63 -8.59 -14.41 17.41
CA GLY A 63 -7.21 -13.91 17.53
C GLY A 63 -7.05 -12.86 18.63
N VAL A 64 -5.86 -12.22 18.63
CA VAL A 64 -5.46 -11.29 19.68
C VAL A 64 -4.78 -10.06 19.08
N VAL A 65 -5.07 -8.88 19.63
CA VAL A 65 -4.30 -7.65 19.43
C VAL A 65 -3.48 -7.40 20.69
N ARG A 66 -2.17 -7.30 20.55
CA ARG A 66 -1.24 -6.91 21.63
C ARG A 66 -0.63 -5.54 21.35
N LEU A 67 -0.56 -4.74 22.39
CA LEU A 67 0.18 -3.49 22.37
C LEU A 67 1.27 -3.56 23.45
N HIS A 68 2.54 -3.37 23.06
CA HIS A 68 3.69 -3.49 23.95
C HIS A 68 3.71 -4.82 24.73
N GLY A 69 3.33 -5.93 24.07
CA GLY A 69 3.29 -7.25 24.66
C GLY A 69 2.07 -7.53 25.57
N ASN A 70 1.17 -6.56 25.76
CA ASN A 70 -0.04 -6.73 26.56
C ASN A 70 -1.25 -6.99 25.66
N ASP A 71 -2.06 -7.98 25.99
CA ASP A 71 -3.33 -8.20 25.31
C ASP A 71 -4.27 -7.03 25.54
N VAL A 72 -4.73 -6.37 24.46
CA VAL A 72 -5.68 -5.25 24.50
C VAL A 72 -7.01 -5.60 23.86
N ALA A 73 -7.04 -6.59 22.97
CA ALA A 73 -8.28 -7.11 22.39
C ALA A 73 -8.14 -8.59 22.05
N SER A 74 -9.20 -9.35 22.32
CA SER A 74 -9.39 -10.75 21.94
C SER A 74 -10.89 -11.04 21.89
N SER A 75 -11.31 -12.27 21.61
CA SER A 75 -12.73 -12.64 21.66
C SER A 75 -13.41 -12.38 23.03
N ARG A 76 -12.64 -12.18 24.09
CA ARG A 76 -13.14 -11.99 25.49
C ARG A 76 -12.73 -10.67 26.12
N LEU A 77 -11.76 -9.98 25.55
CA LEU A 77 -11.21 -8.72 26.05
C LEU A 77 -11.32 -7.65 24.95
N ASN A 78 -11.75 -6.44 25.31
CA ASN A 78 -11.65 -5.29 24.42
C ASN A 78 -11.44 -4.03 25.26
N LEU A 79 -10.19 -3.58 25.38
CA LEU A 79 -9.90 -2.31 26.03
C LEU A 79 -10.44 -1.17 25.20
N ALA A 80 -11.08 -0.20 25.88
CA ALA A 80 -11.58 1.01 25.23
C ALA A 80 -10.44 1.81 24.57
N PRO A 81 -10.69 2.54 23.47
CA PRO A 81 -9.67 3.27 22.69
C PRO A 81 -8.77 4.18 23.54
N GLU A 82 -9.35 4.92 24.47
CA GLU A 82 -8.63 5.85 25.36
C GLU A 82 -7.65 5.18 26.33
N ARG A 83 -7.72 3.84 26.47
CA ARG A 83 -6.82 3.05 27.33
C ARG A 83 -5.72 2.34 26.55
N ARG A 84 -5.70 2.46 25.20
CA ARG A 84 -4.73 1.76 24.36
C ARG A 84 -3.43 2.52 24.13
N GLY A 85 -3.40 3.83 24.42
CA GLY A 85 -2.20 4.65 24.22
C GLY A 85 -1.80 4.79 22.75
N VAL A 86 -2.75 4.63 21.82
CA VAL A 86 -2.56 4.85 20.39
C VAL A 86 -3.14 6.18 19.96
N GLY A 87 -2.47 6.89 19.03
CA GLY A 87 -3.02 8.04 18.34
C GLY A 87 -3.67 7.60 17.03
N MET A 88 -4.70 8.32 16.56
CA MET A 88 -5.33 8.06 15.28
C MET A 88 -5.60 9.34 14.50
N VAL A 89 -5.28 9.33 13.22
CA VAL A 89 -5.64 10.35 12.23
C VAL A 89 -6.62 9.71 11.26
N PHE A 90 -7.81 10.29 11.17
CA PHE A 90 -8.90 9.84 10.30
C PHE A 90 -8.80 10.48 8.92
N GLN A 91 -9.41 9.87 7.93
CA GLN A 91 -9.42 10.33 6.54
C GLN A 91 -10.01 11.75 6.37
N ASP A 92 -11.00 12.11 7.17
CA ASP A 92 -11.65 13.43 7.20
C ASP A 92 -11.01 14.37 8.24
N TYR A 93 -9.85 13.96 8.80
CA TYR A 93 -9.14 14.63 9.89
C TYR A 93 -9.89 14.65 11.23
N ALA A 94 -11.19 14.54 11.26
CA ALA A 94 -12.07 14.56 12.43
C ALA A 94 -11.77 15.69 13.44
N LEU A 95 -11.36 16.88 12.93
CA LEU A 95 -11.08 18.05 13.78
C LEU A 95 -12.38 18.58 14.40
N PHE A 96 -12.26 19.04 15.63
CA PHE A 96 -13.38 19.68 16.32
C PHE A 96 -13.62 21.09 15.75
N PRO A 97 -14.72 21.35 15.04
CA PRO A 97 -14.91 22.59 14.30
C PRO A 97 -15.12 23.81 15.20
N HIS A 98 -15.51 23.60 16.45
CA HIS A 98 -15.76 24.62 17.47
C HIS A 98 -14.55 24.93 18.35
N LEU A 99 -13.42 24.24 18.15
CA LEU A 99 -12.15 24.43 18.83
C LEU A 99 -11.14 25.01 17.85
N ASN A 100 -10.32 25.96 18.31
CA ASN A 100 -9.19 26.50 17.53
C ASN A 100 -8.06 25.47 17.41
N ALA A 101 -6.94 25.81 16.71
CA ALA A 101 -5.84 24.87 16.48
C ALA A 101 -5.14 24.48 17.79
N TRP A 102 -4.97 25.41 18.72
CA TRP A 102 -4.40 25.12 20.03
C TRP A 102 -5.27 24.17 20.85
N GLU A 103 -6.56 24.48 20.96
CA GLU A 103 -7.54 23.67 21.68
C GLU A 103 -7.69 22.28 21.08
N ASN A 104 -7.71 22.16 19.74
CA ASN A 104 -7.68 20.87 19.06
C ASN A 104 -6.44 20.07 19.44
N THR A 105 -5.26 20.68 19.43
CA THR A 105 -3.99 20.01 19.77
C THR A 105 -4.00 19.54 21.22
N CYS A 106 -4.49 20.35 22.13
CA CYS A 106 -4.54 20.03 23.56
C CYS A 106 -5.67 19.10 23.97
N PHE A 107 -6.62 18.80 23.08
CA PHE A 107 -7.84 18.06 23.42
C PHE A 107 -7.61 16.70 24.10
N GLY A 108 -6.59 15.95 23.65
CA GLY A 108 -6.23 14.64 24.21
C GLY A 108 -5.43 14.71 25.52
N LEU A 109 -5.06 15.90 25.98
CA LEU A 109 -4.29 16.07 27.22
C LEU A 109 -5.23 16.08 28.44
N ARG A 110 -4.76 15.52 29.56
CA ARG A 110 -5.50 15.57 30.82
C ARG A 110 -5.50 16.99 31.39
N ARG A 111 -6.54 17.35 32.09
CA ARG A 111 -6.64 18.67 32.75
C ARG A 111 -5.45 18.89 33.69
N GLY A 112 -4.69 19.96 33.48
CA GLY A 112 -3.48 20.29 34.24
C GLY A 112 -2.20 19.56 33.78
N GLN A 113 -2.27 18.78 32.70
CA GLN A 113 -1.07 18.21 32.09
C GLN A 113 -0.24 19.30 31.42
N ASP A 114 1.08 19.09 31.39
CA ASP A 114 2.01 19.99 30.69
C ASP A 114 1.68 20.08 29.19
N THR A 115 1.57 21.29 28.68
CA THR A 115 1.23 21.61 27.30
C THR A 115 2.47 21.93 26.44
N SER A 116 3.68 21.85 27.00
CA SER A 116 4.93 22.14 26.27
C SER A 116 5.07 21.30 24.99
N ARG A 117 4.68 20.01 25.08
CA ARG A 117 4.67 19.11 23.91
C ARG A 117 3.68 19.58 22.84
N ALA A 118 2.51 20.07 23.20
CA ALA A 118 1.54 20.61 22.24
C ALA A 118 2.09 21.84 21.52
N SER A 119 2.75 22.75 22.26
CA SER A 119 3.41 23.92 21.69
C SER A 119 4.54 23.53 20.74
N TRP A 120 5.38 22.59 21.14
CA TRP A 120 6.47 22.05 20.31
C TRP A 120 5.95 21.38 19.03
N LEU A 121 4.86 20.62 19.12
CA LEU A 121 4.25 19.99 17.93
C LEU A 121 3.70 21.03 16.94
N LEU A 122 3.07 22.10 17.41
CA LEU A 122 2.63 23.18 16.53
C LEU A 122 3.81 23.88 15.84
N GLU A 123 4.93 24.03 16.53
CA GLU A 123 6.18 24.55 15.95
C GLU A 123 6.74 23.58 14.92
N LEU A 124 6.93 22.29 15.27
CA LEU A 124 7.45 21.23 14.40
C LEU A 124 6.63 21.12 13.09
N LEU A 125 5.31 21.31 13.19
CA LEU A 125 4.38 21.19 12.06
C LEU A 125 4.10 22.53 11.36
N GLY A 126 4.79 23.61 11.75
CA GLY A 126 4.65 24.93 11.12
C GLY A 126 3.27 25.57 11.31
N LEU A 127 2.68 25.39 12.49
CA LEU A 127 1.35 25.91 12.85
C LEU A 127 1.37 26.96 13.96
N THR A 128 2.55 27.44 14.36
CA THR A 128 2.71 28.37 15.50
C THR A 128 1.87 29.63 15.35
N ASP A 129 1.86 30.26 14.17
CA ASP A 129 1.13 31.49 13.89
C ASP A 129 -0.38 31.26 13.63
N LEU A 130 -0.79 29.99 13.63
CA LEU A 130 -2.17 29.59 13.35
C LEU A 130 -2.91 29.06 14.60
N LYS A 131 -2.32 29.22 15.80
CA LYS A 131 -2.86 28.67 17.07
C LYS A 131 -4.32 29.03 17.33
N GLU A 132 -4.70 30.27 17.01
CA GLU A 132 -6.04 30.80 17.25
C GLU A 132 -7.03 30.57 16.10
N ARG A 133 -6.56 29.98 14.96
CA ARG A 133 -7.40 29.71 13.81
C ARG A 133 -8.27 28.47 14.04
N TYR A 134 -9.49 28.52 13.52
CA TYR A 134 -10.42 27.40 13.53
C TYR A 134 -10.19 26.51 12.30
N PRO A 135 -10.61 25.23 12.33
CA PRO A 135 -10.42 24.30 11.21
C PRO A 135 -10.92 24.80 9.86
N HIS A 136 -12.02 25.56 9.83
CA HIS A 136 -12.60 26.11 8.60
C HIS A 136 -11.77 27.28 7.99
N GLU A 137 -10.87 27.87 8.76
CA GLU A 137 -9.95 28.92 8.32
C GLU A 137 -8.60 28.38 7.84
N LEU A 138 -8.39 27.04 7.91
CA LEU A 138 -7.15 26.36 7.56
C LEU A 138 -7.23 25.70 6.19
N SER A 139 -6.13 25.69 5.45
CA SER A 139 -6.00 24.89 4.22
C SER A 139 -6.07 23.39 4.52
N GLY A 140 -6.27 22.55 3.48
CA GLY A 140 -6.28 21.09 3.62
C GLY A 140 -5.02 20.55 4.30
N GLY A 141 -3.85 20.98 3.85
CA GLY A 141 -2.57 20.58 4.45
C GLY A 141 -2.38 21.07 5.87
N GLN A 142 -2.86 22.29 6.21
CA GLN A 142 -2.83 22.79 7.59
C GLN A 142 -3.77 21.99 8.49
N ARG A 143 -4.96 21.62 8.01
CA ARG A 143 -5.87 20.74 8.76
C ARG A 143 -5.27 19.38 9.03
N GLN A 144 -4.59 18.80 8.05
CA GLN A 144 -3.90 17.52 8.23
C GLN A 144 -2.77 17.62 9.27
N ARG A 145 -1.92 18.65 9.18
CA ARG A 145 -0.87 18.90 10.20
C ARG A 145 -1.46 19.10 11.59
N LEU A 146 -2.59 19.78 11.68
CA LEU A 146 -3.31 19.96 12.96
C LEU A 146 -3.85 18.62 13.50
N ALA A 147 -4.38 17.76 12.64
CA ALA A 147 -4.82 16.42 13.04
C ALA A 147 -3.65 15.55 13.54
N LEU A 148 -2.48 15.66 12.90
CA LEU A 148 -1.23 15.03 13.37
C LEU A 148 -0.81 15.58 14.73
N ALA A 149 -0.79 16.91 14.90
CA ALA A 149 -0.48 17.54 16.19
C ALA A 149 -1.38 17.03 17.31
N ARG A 150 -2.70 17.01 17.08
CA ARG A 150 -3.67 16.50 18.05
C ARG A 150 -3.45 15.04 18.42
N ALA A 151 -3.19 14.19 17.41
CA ALA A 151 -2.98 12.76 17.62
C ALA A 151 -1.66 12.46 18.36
N LEU A 152 -0.61 13.29 18.16
CA LEU A 152 0.71 13.12 18.74
C LEU A 152 0.91 13.83 20.09
N ALA A 153 0.04 14.79 20.45
CA ALA A 153 0.16 15.56 21.71
C ALA A 153 0.13 14.67 22.96
N PRO A 154 -0.72 13.61 23.05
CA PRO A 154 -0.72 12.69 24.19
C PRO A 154 0.52 11.78 24.28
N ALA A 155 1.49 11.92 23.37
CA ALA A 155 2.69 11.08 23.27
C ALA A 155 2.37 9.58 23.05
N PRO A 156 1.54 9.23 22.06
CA PRO A 156 1.28 7.84 21.77
C PRO A 156 2.55 7.15 21.25
N SER A 157 2.72 5.87 21.59
CA SER A 157 3.80 5.04 21.05
C SER A 157 3.54 4.57 19.61
N VAL A 158 2.26 4.54 19.22
CA VAL A 158 1.80 4.13 17.89
C VAL A 158 0.84 5.16 17.34
N LEU A 159 1.05 5.58 16.10
CA LEU A 159 0.15 6.42 15.34
C LEU A 159 -0.49 5.62 14.21
N LEU A 160 -1.82 5.58 14.18
CA LEU A 160 -2.63 4.97 13.13
C LEU A 160 -3.11 6.07 12.18
N LEU A 161 -2.87 5.89 10.88
CA LEU A 161 -3.14 6.89 9.84
C LEU A 161 -4.07 6.27 8.79
N ASP A 162 -5.32 6.70 8.73
CA ASP A 162 -6.31 6.21 7.77
C ASP A 162 -6.42 7.16 6.57
N GLU A 163 -5.79 6.79 5.46
CA GLU A 163 -5.71 7.57 4.21
C GLU A 163 -5.41 9.06 4.40
N PRO A 164 -4.34 9.42 5.13
CA PRO A 164 -4.12 10.80 5.58
C PRO A 164 -3.88 11.79 4.44
N PHE A 165 -3.57 11.33 3.22
CA PHE A 165 -3.22 12.19 2.10
C PHE A 165 -4.31 12.28 1.01
N SER A 166 -5.44 11.57 1.16
CA SER A 166 -6.46 11.40 0.11
C SER A 166 -7.15 12.70 -0.31
N ASN A 167 -7.30 13.67 0.62
CA ASN A 167 -8.05 14.91 0.41
C ASN A 167 -7.15 16.13 0.12
N LEU A 168 -5.93 15.91 -0.38
CA LEU A 168 -4.94 16.95 -0.63
C LEU A 168 -4.62 17.09 -2.12
N ASP A 169 -4.28 18.30 -2.53
CA ASP A 169 -3.68 18.53 -3.84
C ASP A 169 -2.30 17.85 -3.95
N VAL A 170 -1.82 17.65 -5.18
CA VAL A 170 -0.63 16.85 -5.47
C VAL A 170 0.62 17.42 -4.79
N GLU A 171 0.82 18.74 -4.83
CA GLU A 171 2.03 19.36 -4.29
C GLU A 171 2.08 19.26 -2.76
N VAL A 172 0.97 19.57 -2.10
CA VAL A 172 0.83 19.46 -0.64
C VAL A 172 0.98 18.02 -0.18
N ARG A 173 0.39 17.06 -0.91
CA ARG A 173 0.50 15.63 -0.66
C ARG A 173 1.96 15.16 -0.69
N LEU A 174 2.71 15.49 -1.76
CA LEU A 174 4.11 15.09 -1.91
C LEU A 174 4.98 15.63 -0.77
N ARG A 175 4.76 16.91 -0.38
CA ARG A 175 5.50 17.54 0.71
C ARG A 175 5.18 16.87 2.06
N LEU A 176 3.91 16.73 2.42
CA LEU A 176 3.50 16.12 3.69
C LEU A 176 3.89 14.64 3.79
N ARG A 177 3.84 13.91 2.67
CA ARG A 177 4.34 12.54 2.58
C ARG A 177 5.82 12.46 2.95
N SER A 178 6.66 13.36 2.42
CA SER A 178 8.10 13.37 2.72
C SER A 178 8.42 13.81 4.16
N GLU A 179 7.59 14.65 4.78
CA GLU A 179 7.75 15.14 6.15
C GLU A 179 7.36 14.09 7.22
N LEU A 180 6.37 13.23 6.93
CA LEU A 180 5.77 12.33 7.92
C LEU A 180 6.78 11.42 8.65
N PRO A 181 7.73 10.73 7.98
CA PRO A 181 8.71 9.89 8.68
C PRO A 181 9.55 10.68 9.68
N GLY A 182 9.97 11.91 9.32
CA GLY A 182 10.71 12.79 10.20
C GLY A 182 9.92 13.22 11.44
N VAL A 183 8.62 13.52 11.27
CA VAL A 183 7.71 13.86 12.38
C VAL A 183 7.55 12.69 13.34
N LEU A 184 7.32 11.47 12.81
CA LEU A 184 7.20 10.27 13.64
C LEU A 184 8.49 9.98 14.42
N SER A 185 9.63 10.06 13.75
CA SER A 185 10.95 9.88 14.36
C SER A 185 11.20 10.90 15.47
N ALA A 186 10.93 12.20 15.23
CA ALA A 186 11.07 13.26 16.24
C ALA A 186 10.15 13.03 17.46
N CYS A 187 8.99 12.41 17.25
CA CYS A 187 8.05 12.08 18.32
C CYS A 187 8.35 10.74 19.02
N GLY A 188 9.28 9.92 18.51
CA GLY A 188 9.55 8.57 18.99
C GLY A 188 8.37 7.61 18.79
N ALA A 189 7.52 7.84 17.78
CA ALA A 189 6.33 7.07 17.51
C ALA A 189 6.55 6.11 16.33
N SER A 190 6.00 4.90 16.45
CA SER A 190 5.84 3.97 15.33
C SER A 190 4.54 4.29 14.58
N GLY A 191 4.45 3.95 13.28
CA GLY A 191 3.29 4.30 12.48
C GLY A 191 2.70 3.13 11.70
N LEU A 192 1.37 3.07 11.57
CA LEU A 192 0.68 2.22 10.61
C LEU A 192 -0.12 3.11 9.66
N LEU A 193 0.30 3.17 8.40
CA LEU A 193 -0.27 4.00 7.34
C LEU A 193 -1.18 3.18 6.43
N VAL A 194 -2.47 3.46 6.43
CA VAL A 194 -3.39 2.92 5.43
C VAL A 194 -3.41 3.83 4.21
N THR A 195 -3.24 3.23 3.05
CA THR A 195 -3.42 3.90 1.76
C THR A 195 -3.88 2.91 0.69
N HIS A 196 -4.46 3.41 -0.38
CA HIS A 196 -4.73 2.64 -1.60
C HIS A 196 -3.72 2.97 -2.72
N ASP A 197 -2.80 3.91 -2.49
CA ASP A 197 -1.78 4.35 -3.44
C ASP A 197 -0.44 3.62 -3.16
N PRO A 198 0.01 2.71 -4.07
CA PRO A 198 1.29 2.05 -3.93
C PRO A 198 2.49 3.02 -3.84
N GLU A 199 2.46 4.13 -4.58
CA GLU A 199 3.56 5.10 -4.57
C GLU A 199 3.73 5.78 -3.21
N GLU A 200 2.63 6.01 -2.49
CA GLU A 200 2.70 6.55 -1.14
C GLU A 200 3.39 5.57 -0.19
N ALA A 201 2.93 4.31 -0.19
CA ALA A 201 3.46 3.31 0.72
C ALA A 201 4.93 2.98 0.42
N LEU A 202 5.27 2.77 -0.86
CA LEU A 202 6.64 2.42 -1.28
C LEU A 202 7.65 3.55 -1.03
N ALA A 203 7.20 4.82 -1.05
CA ALA A 203 8.09 5.97 -0.90
C ALA A 203 8.54 6.22 0.54
N ILE A 204 7.72 5.93 1.55
CA ILE A 204 7.99 6.37 2.93
C ILE A 204 7.93 5.27 3.98
N CYS A 205 7.37 4.09 3.66
CA CYS A 205 7.25 3.00 4.64
C CYS A 205 8.49 2.10 4.60
N GLY A 206 8.95 1.68 5.77
CA GLY A 206 10.05 0.71 5.90
C GLY A 206 9.64 -0.68 5.43
N ARG A 207 8.40 -1.09 5.73
CA ARG A 207 7.74 -2.28 5.17
C ARG A 207 6.33 -1.94 4.71
N VAL A 208 5.82 -2.73 3.77
CA VAL A 208 4.46 -2.60 3.27
C VAL A 208 3.75 -3.95 3.35
N ALA A 209 2.61 -3.95 4.02
CA ALA A 209 1.71 -5.08 4.19
C ALA A 209 0.61 -5.03 3.12
N ILE A 210 0.54 -6.03 2.25
CA ILE A 210 -0.41 -6.10 1.13
C ILE A 210 -1.63 -6.91 1.55
N LEU A 211 -2.77 -6.25 1.65
CA LEU A 211 -4.05 -6.85 2.04
C LEU A 211 -4.97 -7.01 0.83
N ARG A 212 -5.59 -8.19 0.68
CA ARG A 212 -6.60 -8.45 -0.32
C ARG A 212 -7.61 -9.47 0.19
N ASP A 213 -8.90 -9.23 -0.07
CA ASP A 213 -10.00 -10.14 0.28
C ASP A 213 -9.92 -10.64 1.74
N GLY A 214 -9.53 -9.72 2.66
CA GLY A 214 -9.38 -10.00 4.07
C GLY A 214 -8.11 -10.77 4.48
N HIS A 215 -7.20 -11.08 3.55
CA HIS A 215 -5.96 -11.83 3.82
C HIS A 215 -4.72 -10.96 3.62
N LEU A 216 -3.71 -11.18 4.44
CA LEU A 216 -2.38 -10.60 4.26
C LEU A 216 -1.58 -11.45 3.26
N HIS A 217 -1.32 -10.92 2.06
CA HIS A 217 -0.57 -11.62 1.01
C HIS A 217 0.94 -11.56 1.24
N GLN A 218 1.46 -10.41 1.67
CA GLN A 218 2.89 -10.19 1.91
C GLN A 218 3.08 -8.98 2.82
N CYS A 219 4.09 -9.03 3.69
CA CYS A 219 4.60 -7.87 4.42
C CYS A 219 6.11 -7.86 4.29
N ALA A 220 6.65 -6.92 3.53
CA ALA A 220 8.06 -6.88 3.17
C ALA A 220 8.53 -5.44 2.91
N THR A 221 9.84 -5.24 2.78
CA THR A 221 10.38 -3.94 2.35
C THR A 221 9.95 -3.61 0.93
N PRO A 222 9.90 -2.32 0.54
CA PRO A 222 9.61 -1.92 -0.84
C PRO A 222 10.45 -2.67 -1.89
N ARG A 223 11.72 -2.88 -1.62
CA ARG A 223 12.63 -3.59 -2.52
C ARG A 223 12.25 -5.08 -2.68
N GLU A 224 12.00 -5.77 -1.57
CA GLU A 224 11.56 -7.17 -1.61
C GLU A 224 10.24 -7.36 -2.32
N LEU A 225 9.28 -6.42 -2.18
CA LEU A 225 8.02 -6.46 -2.93
C LEU A 225 8.21 -6.39 -4.45
N VAL A 226 9.26 -5.68 -4.90
CA VAL A 226 9.61 -5.56 -6.32
C VAL A 226 10.35 -6.80 -6.82
N GLU A 227 11.31 -7.28 -6.05
CA GLU A 227 12.21 -8.37 -6.45
C GLU A 227 11.57 -9.76 -6.24
N VAL A 228 10.78 -9.91 -5.15
CA VAL A 228 10.23 -11.22 -4.72
C VAL A 228 8.75 -11.08 -4.34
N PRO A 229 7.86 -10.73 -5.27
CA PRO A 229 6.43 -10.68 -5.00
C PRO A 229 5.89 -12.07 -4.64
N ALA A 230 5.29 -12.21 -3.45
CA ALA A 230 4.81 -13.50 -2.95
C ALA A 230 3.64 -14.08 -3.76
N THR A 231 2.91 -13.25 -4.49
CA THR A 231 1.79 -13.68 -5.35
C THR A 231 1.74 -12.84 -6.63
N PRO A 232 1.16 -13.36 -7.72
CA PRO A 232 0.91 -12.57 -8.94
C PRO A 232 0.08 -11.31 -8.68
N PHE A 233 -0.80 -11.35 -7.67
CA PHE A 233 -1.56 -10.18 -7.23
C PHE A 233 -0.64 -9.07 -6.74
N VAL A 234 0.35 -9.37 -5.90
CA VAL A 234 1.31 -8.36 -5.41
C VAL A 234 2.03 -7.68 -6.58
N GLY A 235 2.55 -8.47 -7.52
CA GLY A 235 3.20 -7.93 -8.72
C GLY A 235 2.28 -7.07 -9.58
N ARG A 236 1.03 -7.48 -9.77
CA ARG A 236 0.02 -6.71 -10.52
C ARG A 236 -0.41 -5.44 -9.79
N PHE A 237 -0.68 -5.53 -8.49
CA PHE A 237 -1.27 -4.44 -7.73
C PHE A 237 -0.24 -3.38 -7.34
N VAL A 238 0.93 -3.80 -6.85
CA VAL A 238 1.97 -2.89 -6.37
C VAL A 238 2.79 -2.30 -7.52
N LEU A 239 3.16 -3.14 -8.50
CA LEU A 239 4.07 -2.78 -9.59
C LEU A 239 3.36 -2.55 -10.92
N GLN A 240 2.04 -2.72 -10.95
CA GLN A 240 1.22 -2.60 -12.16
C GLN A 240 1.69 -3.50 -13.33
N ARG A 241 2.41 -4.59 -13.03
CA ARG A 241 2.90 -5.54 -14.03
C ARG A 241 1.77 -6.31 -14.69
N ASN A 242 1.98 -6.65 -15.95
CA ASN A 242 1.14 -7.65 -16.64
C ASN A 242 1.49 -9.04 -16.08
N VAL A 243 0.47 -9.86 -15.88
CA VAL A 243 0.61 -11.24 -15.40
C VAL A 243 0.12 -12.15 -16.50
N LEU A 244 1.03 -12.93 -17.09
CA LEU A 244 0.71 -13.85 -18.18
C LEU A 244 1.05 -15.29 -17.79
N PRO A 245 0.24 -16.27 -18.18
CA PRO A 245 0.59 -17.67 -18.03
C PRO A 245 1.83 -18.00 -18.84
N VAL A 246 2.63 -18.92 -18.32
CA VAL A 246 3.84 -19.41 -18.98
C VAL A 246 3.80 -20.93 -19.03
N TRP A 247 4.25 -21.50 -20.12
CA TRP A 247 4.34 -22.96 -20.33
C TRP A 247 5.66 -23.35 -20.94
N ARG A 248 6.04 -24.60 -20.74
CA ARG A 248 7.28 -25.16 -21.32
C ARG A 248 7.02 -25.68 -22.72
N ASP A 249 7.88 -25.36 -23.68
CA ASP A 249 7.85 -25.98 -25.00
C ASP A 249 8.22 -27.47 -24.91
N ARG A 250 7.56 -28.31 -25.71
CA ARG A 250 7.79 -29.75 -25.73
C ARG A 250 9.19 -30.14 -26.19
N SER A 251 9.90 -29.26 -26.91
CA SER A 251 11.21 -29.55 -27.48
C SER A 251 12.38 -29.18 -26.61
N ASN A 252 12.28 -28.40 -25.59
CA ASN A 252 13.22 -28.17 -24.64
C ASN A 252 13.49 -27.17 -23.67
N ALA A 253 14.31 -26.35 -23.63
CA ALA A 253 15.01 -25.46 -22.71
C ALA A 253 14.33 -24.11 -22.54
N LEU A 254 13.26 -23.83 -23.30
CA LEU A 254 12.59 -22.55 -23.34
C LEU A 254 11.25 -22.58 -22.63
N LEU A 255 10.91 -21.46 -22.00
CA LEU A 255 9.57 -21.14 -21.57
C LEU A 255 8.89 -20.25 -22.60
N ARG A 256 7.59 -20.43 -22.79
CA ARG A 256 6.77 -19.60 -23.69
C ARG A 256 5.69 -18.86 -22.94
N CYS A 257 5.48 -17.63 -23.32
CA CYS A 257 4.30 -16.86 -22.96
C CYS A 257 3.64 -16.29 -24.22
N LEU A 258 2.52 -15.61 -24.04
CA LEU A 258 1.77 -15.01 -25.14
C LEU A 258 2.58 -14.00 -25.98
N LEU A 259 3.63 -13.41 -25.41
CA LEU A 259 4.41 -12.32 -26.02
C LEU A 259 5.79 -12.78 -26.55
N GLY A 260 6.14 -14.05 -26.42
CA GLY A 260 7.43 -14.57 -26.93
C GLY A 260 8.04 -15.67 -26.08
N ASP A 261 9.25 -16.03 -26.44
CA ASP A 261 10.04 -17.09 -25.84
C ASP A 261 11.00 -16.51 -24.78
N LEU A 262 11.17 -17.25 -23.69
CA LEU A 262 11.94 -16.86 -22.51
C LEU A 262 13.00 -17.91 -22.22
N GLU A 263 14.23 -17.47 -21.99
CA GLU A 263 15.36 -18.34 -21.68
C GLU A 263 15.40 -18.65 -20.18
N ILE A 264 15.60 -19.93 -19.89
CA ILE A 264 15.83 -20.39 -18.50
C ILE A 264 17.34 -20.25 -18.23
N PRO A 265 17.74 -19.57 -17.14
CA PRO A 265 19.15 -19.44 -16.79
C PRO A 265 19.87 -20.80 -16.68
N GLU A 266 21.14 -20.81 -17.03
CA GLU A 266 21.99 -22.02 -16.96
C GLU A 266 21.91 -22.66 -15.56
N GLY A 267 21.83 -23.99 -15.54
CA GLY A 267 21.72 -24.76 -14.29
C GLY A 267 20.32 -24.97 -13.76
N GLN A 268 19.30 -24.29 -14.32
CA GLN A 268 17.89 -24.41 -13.88
C GLN A 268 16.97 -25.13 -14.87
N GLY A 269 17.52 -25.72 -15.91
CA GLY A 269 16.78 -26.41 -16.98
C GLY A 269 15.89 -27.57 -16.53
N SER A 270 16.20 -28.20 -15.38
CA SER A 270 15.40 -29.29 -14.80
C SER A 270 14.30 -28.82 -13.84
N MET A 271 14.11 -27.51 -13.65
CA MET A 271 13.07 -26.94 -12.78
C MET A 271 11.68 -27.41 -13.21
N LYS A 272 10.89 -27.96 -12.27
CA LYS A 272 9.48 -28.26 -12.52
C LYS A 272 8.70 -26.96 -12.53
N LEU A 273 8.02 -26.68 -13.63
CA LEU A 273 7.11 -25.56 -13.76
C LEU A 273 5.75 -25.95 -13.16
N PRO A 274 5.22 -25.23 -12.16
CA PRO A 274 3.85 -25.41 -11.68
C PRO A 274 2.82 -25.13 -12.79
N GLU A 275 1.64 -25.74 -12.69
CA GLU A 275 0.57 -25.52 -13.68
C GLU A 275 0.06 -24.08 -13.70
N ASP A 276 0.14 -23.37 -12.57
CA ASP A 276 -0.25 -21.98 -12.37
C ASP A 276 0.90 -20.98 -12.52
N ALA A 277 2.03 -21.41 -13.07
CA ALA A 277 3.19 -20.54 -13.29
C ALA A 277 2.84 -19.35 -14.18
N THR A 278 3.32 -18.17 -13.80
CA THR A 278 3.10 -16.93 -14.53
C THR A 278 4.38 -16.13 -14.65
N VAL A 279 4.46 -15.27 -15.66
CA VAL A 279 5.48 -14.23 -15.74
C VAL A 279 4.88 -12.87 -15.44
N LEU A 280 5.65 -12.08 -14.71
CA LEU A 280 5.34 -10.70 -14.35
C LEU A 280 6.15 -9.77 -15.25
N ILE A 281 5.45 -9.05 -16.13
CA ILE A 281 6.07 -8.27 -17.21
C ILE A 281 5.80 -6.78 -16.96
N ASP A 282 6.85 -5.98 -16.92
CA ASP A 282 6.72 -4.53 -16.86
C ASP A 282 6.03 -4.01 -18.13
N PRO A 283 5.01 -3.15 -18.02
CA PRO A 283 4.33 -2.54 -19.16
C PRO A 283 5.26 -1.81 -20.15
N ALA A 284 6.41 -1.33 -19.69
CA ALA A 284 7.40 -0.66 -20.52
C ALA A 284 8.23 -1.59 -21.40
N LEU A 285 8.25 -2.91 -21.07
CA LEU A 285 9.02 -3.91 -21.80
C LEU A 285 8.26 -4.56 -22.96
N ILE A 286 7.04 -4.11 -23.23
CA ILE A 286 6.22 -4.67 -24.31
C ILE A 286 6.25 -3.69 -25.49
N ASP A 287 6.75 -4.15 -26.63
CA ASP A 287 6.74 -3.42 -27.87
C ASP A 287 5.42 -3.60 -28.62
N LEU A 288 5.01 -2.56 -29.35
CA LEU A 288 3.81 -2.54 -30.16
C LEU A 288 4.18 -2.14 -31.59
N GLU A 289 3.93 -3.04 -32.54
CA GLU A 289 4.09 -2.78 -33.95
C GLU A 289 2.73 -2.77 -34.66
N PRO A 290 2.36 -1.67 -35.37
CA PRO A 290 1.16 -1.65 -36.19
C PRO A 290 1.18 -2.79 -37.23
N ASP A 291 0.18 -3.67 -37.17
CA ASP A 291 0.03 -4.79 -38.11
C ASP A 291 -1.46 -5.09 -38.32
N SER A 292 -1.95 -4.91 -39.54
CA SER A 292 -3.35 -5.15 -39.88
C SER A 292 -3.77 -6.62 -39.71
N ALA A 293 -2.82 -7.56 -39.80
CA ALA A 293 -3.00 -8.98 -39.54
C ALA A 293 -2.71 -9.38 -38.09
N GLY A 294 -2.28 -8.44 -37.25
CA GLY A 294 -1.95 -8.66 -35.86
C GLY A 294 -3.15 -9.17 -35.07
N ASP A 295 -2.90 -9.93 -34.03
CA ASP A 295 -3.89 -10.56 -33.13
C ASP A 295 -4.28 -9.67 -31.95
N ALA A 296 -3.55 -8.56 -31.72
CA ALA A 296 -3.80 -7.59 -30.68
C ALA A 296 -4.55 -6.35 -31.21
N CYS A 297 -5.31 -5.68 -30.32
CA CYS A 297 -6.05 -4.46 -30.67
C CYS A 297 -5.96 -3.42 -29.53
N VAL A 298 -5.71 -2.16 -29.91
CA VAL A 298 -5.71 -1.03 -28.98
C VAL A 298 -7.13 -0.71 -28.55
N MET A 299 -7.46 -1.00 -27.30
CA MET A 299 -8.80 -0.75 -26.71
C MET A 299 -8.94 0.66 -26.13
N GLY A 300 -7.83 1.24 -25.69
CA GLY A 300 -7.80 2.59 -25.13
C GLY A 300 -6.40 3.09 -24.89
N ARG A 301 -6.29 4.39 -24.70
CA ARG A 301 -5.03 5.05 -24.37
C ARG A 301 -5.23 6.17 -23.37
N GLU A 302 -4.23 6.44 -22.57
CA GLU A 302 -4.19 7.49 -21.56
C GLU A 302 -2.86 8.25 -21.67
N PHE A 303 -2.94 9.58 -21.68
CA PHE A 303 -1.75 10.43 -21.72
C PHE A 303 -1.19 10.62 -20.31
N LEU A 304 0.01 10.16 -20.06
CA LEU A 304 0.68 10.26 -18.75
C LEU A 304 1.66 11.45 -18.64
N GLY A 305 1.57 12.42 -19.55
CA GLY A 305 2.45 13.58 -19.60
C GLY A 305 3.79 13.32 -20.31
N ARG A 306 4.44 12.20 -20.05
CA ARG A 306 5.74 11.81 -20.64
C ARG A 306 5.69 10.55 -21.49
N SER A 307 4.58 9.84 -21.46
CA SER A 307 4.36 8.56 -22.15
C SER A 307 2.87 8.35 -22.40
N TRP A 308 2.55 7.39 -23.25
CA TRP A 308 1.23 6.83 -23.41
C TRP A 308 1.10 5.55 -22.61
N LEU A 309 -0.02 5.39 -21.90
CA LEU A 309 -0.47 4.11 -21.37
C LEU A 309 -1.53 3.55 -22.30
N TYR A 310 -1.23 2.43 -22.94
CA TYR A 310 -2.17 1.70 -23.77
C TYR A 310 -2.84 0.56 -23.03
N ARG A 311 -4.13 0.35 -23.28
CA ARG A 311 -4.86 -0.88 -22.93
C ARG A 311 -5.06 -1.67 -24.21
N ILE A 312 -4.49 -2.86 -24.26
CA ILE A 312 -4.48 -3.74 -25.43
C ILE A 312 -5.23 -5.02 -25.11
N GLN A 313 -6.08 -5.45 -26.03
CA GLN A 313 -6.71 -6.77 -25.98
C GLN A 313 -5.97 -7.71 -26.93
N ILE A 314 -5.58 -8.89 -26.43
CA ILE A 314 -5.01 -9.99 -27.22
C ILE A 314 -5.65 -11.30 -26.74
N GLY A 315 -6.44 -11.93 -27.61
CA GLY A 315 -7.33 -13.04 -27.19
C GLY A 315 -8.20 -12.63 -26.02
N ASP A 316 -8.21 -13.43 -24.94
CA ASP A 316 -8.94 -13.17 -23.70
C ASP A 316 -8.15 -12.32 -22.68
N GLN A 317 -6.92 -11.95 -23.00
CA GLN A 317 -6.05 -11.19 -22.10
C GLN A 317 -6.11 -9.69 -22.39
N GLN A 318 -6.13 -8.91 -21.31
CA GLN A 318 -6.00 -7.46 -21.38
C GLN A 318 -4.66 -7.03 -20.79
N LEU A 319 -3.85 -6.34 -21.59
CA LEU A 319 -2.51 -5.91 -21.25
C LEU A 319 -2.43 -4.39 -21.14
N ARG A 320 -1.49 -3.91 -20.34
CA ARG A 320 -1.11 -2.50 -20.21
C ARG A 320 0.28 -2.34 -20.80
N LEU A 321 0.48 -1.33 -21.65
CA LEU A 321 1.76 -0.98 -22.24
C LEU A 321 2.07 0.48 -21.97
N ILE A 322 3.33 0.78 -21.66
CA ILE A 322 3.82 2.16 -21.55
C ILE A 322 4.75 2.42 -22.73
N ARG A 323 4.39 3.39 -23.59
CA ARG A 323 5.16 3.71 -24.79
C ARG A 323 5.55 5.19 -24.83
N PRO A 324 6.68 5.57 -25.48
CA PRO A 324 7.08 6.94 -25.66
C PRO A 324 6.02 7.78 -26.40
N LEU A 325 6.07 9.11 -26.23
CA LEU A 325 5.09 10.02 -26.85
C LEU A 325 5.08 9.98 -28.38
N VAL A 326 6.21 9.62 -29.00
CA VAL A 326 6.33 9.51 -30.45
C VAL A 326 5.50 8.37 -31.04
N GLU A 327 5.10 7.41 -30.22
CA GLU A 327 4.27 6.27 -30.59
C GLU A 327 2.78 6.57 -30.30
N ASP A 328 2.21 7.50 -31.08
CA ASP A 328 0.80 7.93 -30.93
C ASP A 328 -0.13 7.02 -31.75
N HIS A 329 -0.58 5.94 -31.13
CA HIS A 329 -1.47 4.97 -31.75
C HIS A 329 -2.93 5.20 -31.37
N GLN A 330 -3.82 5.11 -32.37
CA GLN A 330 -5.25 5.34 -32.19
C GLN A 330 -5.96 4.09 -31.65
N ARG A 331 -7.08 4.30 -30.94
CA ARG A 331 -7.98 3.23 -30.55
C ARG A 331 -8.50 2.47 -31.79
N GLY A 332 -8.55 1.14 -31.71
CA GLY A 332 -8.95 0.27 -32.79
C GLY A 332 -7.79 -0.16 -33.69
N LEU A 333 -6.58 0.35 -33.49
CA LEU A 333 -5.40 -0.11 -34.23
C LEU A 333 -5.14 -1.58 -33.95
N ARG A 334 -5.01 -2.39 -35.00
CA ARG A 334 -4.51 -3.76 -34.91
C ARG A 334 -3.00 -3.76 -34.88
N CYS A 335 -2.42 -4.61 -34.06
CA CYS A 335 -0.99 -4.61 -33.84
C CYS A 335 -0.49 -6.00 -33.47
N ARG A 336 0.80 -6.18 -33.59
CA ARG A 336 1.57 -7.29 -33.03
C ARG A 336 2.27 -6.81 -31.77
N LEU A 337 2.28 -7.65 -30.75
CA LEU A 337 3.03 -7.40 -29.51
C LEU A 337 4.21 -8.34 -29.39
N SER A 338 5.30 -7.83 -28.87
CA SER A 338 6.49 -8.62 -28.54
C SER A 338 7.16 -8.09 -27.27
N LEU A 339 7.97 -8.89 -26.64
CA LEU A 339 8.84 -8.43 -25.55
C LEU A 339 10.12 -7.81 -26.13
N GLN A 340 10.61 -6.76 -25.47
CA GLN A 340 11.90 -6.16 -25.81
C GLN A 340 13.03 -7.19 -25.64
N GLN A 341 13.84 -7.33 -26.66
CA GLN A 341 14.99 -8.24 -26.66
C GLN A 341 15.97 -7.89 -25.53
N ASN A 342 16.58 -8.93 -24.95
CA ASN A 342 17.52 -8.82 -23.82
C ASN A 342 16.94 -8.14 -22.57
N SER A 343 15.62 -8.02 -22.47
CA SER A 343 14.95 -7.58 -21.22
C SER A 343 14.76 -8.76 -20.28
N GLU A 344 14.52 -8.44 -19.01
CA GLU A 344 14.28 -9.43 -17.96
C GLU A 344 12.83 -9.39 -17.51
N VAL A 345 12.23 -10.57 -17.36
CA VAL A 345 10.89 -10.76 -16.80
C VAL A 345 10.95 -11.70 -15.60
N LEU A 346 10.05 -11.54 -14.65
CA LEU A 346 10.06 -12.30 -13.41
C LEU A 346 9.13 -13.51 -13.48
N LEU A 347 9.68 -14.73 -13.33
CA LEU A 347 8.89 -15.97 -13.24
C LEU A 347 8.35 -16.15 -11.81
N HIS A 348 7.05 -16.31 -11.66
CA HIS A 348 6.39 -16.62 -10.41
C HIS A 348 5.81 -18.06 -10.44
N PRO A 349 5.87 -18.84 -9.36
CA PRO A 349 6.26 -18.46 -7.98
C PRO A 349 7.77 -18.53 -7.68
N GLN A 350 8.63 -18.95 -8.61
CA GLN A 350 10.06 -19.14 -8.35
C GLN A 350 10.83 -17.83 -8.12
N CYS A 351 10.23 -16.68 -8.44
CA CYS A 351 10.88 -15.35 -8.39
C CYS A 351 12.23 -15.33 -9.13
N LEU A 352 12.26 -16.02 -10.28
CA LEU A 352 13.42 -16.15 -11.12
C LEU A 352 13.36 -15.12 -12.25
N SER A 353 14.46 -14.39 -12.46
CA SER A 353 14.60 -13.52 -13.63
C SER A 353 14.87 -14.37 -14.88
N LEU A 354 14.03 -14.20 -15.90
CA LEU A 354 14.14 -14.85 -17.21
C LEU A 354 14.54 -13.83 -18.26
N GLN A 355 15.44 -14.19 -19.17
CA GLN A 355 15.78 -13.34 -20.29
C GLN A 355 14.85 -13.56 -21.48
N VAL A 356 14.48 -12.48 -22.16
CA VAL A 356 13.69 -12.51 -23.39
C VAL A 356 14.63 -12.82 -24.55
N LEU A 357 14.31 -13.88 -25.29
CA LEU A 357 15.03 -14.25 -26.50
C LEU A 357 14.64 -13.37 -27.69
N SER A 358 15.57 -13.25 -28.61
CA SER A 358 15.40 -12.52 -29.87
C SER A 358 14.49 -13.24 -30.88
#